data_f4cbc33aed5ece0a3cfee944b38b09e1
#
_entry.id   f4cbc33aed5ece0a3cfee944b38b09e1
#
_cell.length_a   1.000
_cell.length_b   1.000
_cell.length_c   1.000
_cell.angle_alpha   90.00
_cell.angle_beta   90.00
_cell.angle_gamma   90.00
#
_symmetry.space_group_name_H-M   'P 1'
#
loop_
_entity.id
_entity.type
_entity.pdbx_description
1 polymer ?
#
loop_
_entity_poly.entity_id
_entity_poly.type
_entity_poly.pdbx_seq_one_letter_code
_entity_poly.pdbx_strand_id
1 'polypeptide(L)'
;MTRSASRPAIDETHAPDLTSWVEGTDGHPDFPIQNLPLGVFSPGDGEGDPRIGVAIGDFVLDLRAASADGLVQGPPATVMEGRTLNAYMGAPADQRLALRRSLSRLLSEQQHEASVRPLLHAAADVRMHLPAVIGDYTDFY
;
A
#
# COMPACT_ATOMS: atom_id res chain seq x y z
N MET A 1 29.49 19.81 -0.80
CA MET A 1 28.60 19.04 -1.67
C MET A 1 27.19 19.21 -1.17
N THR A 2 26.44 20.01 -1.83
CA THR A 2 25.01 20.13 -1.57
C THR A 2 24.30 18.93 -2.18
N ARG A 3 23.73 18.08 -1.34
CA ARG A 3 22.77 17.10 -1.80
C ARG A 3 21.54 17.85 -2.30
N SER A 4 21.32 17.82 -3.58
CA SER A 4 20.04 18.15 -4.14
C SER A 4 19.01 17.25 -3.46
N ALA A 5 18.03 17.83 -2.77
CA ALA A 5 16.88 17.05 -2.31
C ALA A 5 16.27 16.40 -3.55
N SER A 6 16.38 15.06 -3.65
CA SER A 6 15.76 14.34 -4.74
C SER A 6 14.25 14.50 -4.63
N ARG A 7 13.66 15.19 -5.58
CA ARG A 7 12.21 15.18 -5.74
C ARG A 7 11.76 13.73 -5.94
N PRO A 8 10.62 13.32 -5.40
CA PRO A 8 10.06 12.01 -5.73
C PRO A 8 9.97 11.90 -7.24
N ALA A 9 10.74 11.00 -7.81
CA ALA A 9 10.78 10.82 -9.26
C ALA A 9 9.50 10.11 -9.71
N ILE A 10 8.90 10.57 -10.79
CA ILE A 10 7.92 9.80 -11.53
C ILE A 10 8.70 8.65 -12.19
N ASP A 11 8.26 7.44 -11.98
CA ASP A 11 8.91 6.23 -12.52
C ASP A 11 7.92 5.34 -13.29
N GLU A 12 8.33 4.11 -13.58
CA GLU A 12 7.52 3.15 -14.35
C GLU A 12 6.19 2.81 -13.68
N THR A 13 6.08 2.99 -12.37
CA THR A 13 4.84 2.70 -11.64
C THR A 13 3.74 3.73 -11.91
N HIS A 14 4.09 4.84 -12.53
CA HIS A 14 3.17 5.93 -12.86
C HIS A 14 2.78 5.94 -14.35
N ALA A 15 3.23 4.97 -15.14
CA ALA A 15 2.96 4.93 -16.58
C ALA A 15 1.46 4.97 -16.86
N PRO A 16 0.98 5.91 -17.71
CA PRO A 16 -0.47 6.06 -17.92
C PRO A 16 -1.14 4.85 -18.59
N ASP A 17 -0.36 4.06 -19.33
CA ASP A 17 -0.84 2.86 -20.03
C ASP A 17 -0.75 1.59 -19.20
N LEU A 18 -0.24 1.67 -17.97
CA LEU A 18 -0.18 0.54 -17.06
C LEU A 18 -1.59 0.10 -16.68
N THR A 19 -1.84 -1.21 -16.73
CA THR A 19 -3.13 -1.80 -16.38
C THR A 19 -2.98 -2.81 -15.26
N SER A 20 -4.09 -3.14 -14.60
CA SER A 20 -4.13 -4.12 -13.52
C SER A 20 -5.07 -5.27 -13.87
N TRP A 21 -4.74 -6.47 -13.38
CA TRP A 21 -5.65 -7.63 -13.47
C TRP A 21 -6.79 -7.54 -12.45
N VAL A 22 -6.73 -6.63 -11.48
CA VAL A 22 -7.81 -6.44 -10.49
C VAL A 22 -9.00 -5.76 -11.17
N GLU A 23 -10.17 -6.37 -11.05
CA GLU A 23 -11.40 -5.91 -11.69
C GLU A 23 -11.75 -4.47 -11.28
N GLY A 24 -12.15 -3.66 -12.24
CA GLY A 24 -12.62 -2.30 -12.01
C GLY A 24 -11.53 -1.28 -11.67
N THR A 25 -10.27 -1.66 -11.81
CA THR A 25 -9.14 -0.78 -11.44
C THR A 25 -8.76 0.16 -12.57
N ASP A 26 -8.75 -0.34 -13.81
CA ASP A 26 -8.36 0.48 -14.97
C ASP A 26 -9.37 1.61 -15.15
N GLY A 27 -8.87 2.85 -15.12
CA GLY A 27 -9.72 4.03 -15.18
C GLY A 27 -10.49 4.35 -13.91
N HIS A 28 -10.20 3.66 -12.80
CA HIS A 28 -10.86 3.95 -11.51
C HIS A 28 -10.60 5.41 -11.11
N PRO A 29 -11.63 6.17 -10.66
CA PRO A 29 -11.47 7.60 -10.38
C PRO A 29 -10.49 7.87 -9.22
N ASP A 30 -10.39 6.98 -8.24
CA ASP A 30 -9.60 7.20 -7.03
C ASP A 30 -8.37 6.30 -6.93
N PHE A 31 -8.51 5.01 -7.25
CA PHE A 31 -7.48 4.01 -6.97
C PHE A 31 -7.08 3.18 -8.18
N PRO A 32 -6.66 3.81 -9.30
CA PRO A 32 -6.03 3.07 -10.39
C PRO A 32 -4.66 2.56 -9.97
N ILE A 33 -4.08 1.66 -10.78
CA ILE A 33 -2.76 1.07 -10.50
C ILE A 33 -1.65 2.11 -10.29
N GLN A 34 -1.81 3.30 -10.82
CA GLN A 34 -0.83 4.37 -10.69
C GLN A 34 -0.82 5.02 -9.30
N ASN A 35 -1.88 4.87 -8.50
CA ASN A 35 -2.00 5.56 -7.21
C ASN A 35 -1.38 4.76 -6.06
N LEU A 36 -1.89 3.59 -5.72
CA LEU A 36 -1.41 2.69 -4.68
C LEU A 36 -1.24 3.35 -3.29
N PRO A 37 -2.26 4.00 -2.75
CA PRO A 37 -2.14 4.62 -1.43
C PRO A 37 -2.20 3.57 -0.31
N LEU A 38 -1.39 3.78 0.72
CA LEU A 38 -1.37 2.92 1.90
C LEU A 38 -2.34 3.45 2.96
N GLY A 39 -2.90 2.52 3.70
CA GLY A 39 -3.78 2.83 4.84
C GLY A 39 -3.76 1.71 5.86
N VAL A 40 -4.62 1.82 6.86
CA VAL A 40 -4.80 0.82 7.91
C VAL A 40 -6.26 0.39 7.93
N PHE A 41 -6.49 -0.91 7.92
CA PHE A 41 -7.83 -1.47 7.88
C PHE A 41 -7.95 -2.71 8.77
N SER A 42 -9.19 -3.05 9.12
CA SER A 42 -9.54 -4.34 9.71
C SER A 42 -10.48 -5.07 8.77
N PRO A 43 -10.32 -6.40 8.56
CA PRO A 43 -11.25 -7.17 7.76
C PRO A 43 -12.63 -7.26 8.41
N GLY A 44 -13.68 -7.49 7.60
CA GLY A 44 -15.03 -7.66 8.06
C GLY A 44 -15.59 -6.42 8.71
N ASP A 45 -16.35 -6.60 9.79
CA ASP A 45 -17.02 -5.53 10.53
C ASP A 45 -16.11 -4.80 11.53
N GLY A 46 -14.82 -5.04 11.50
CA GLY A 46 -13.84 -4.38 12.36
C GLY A 46 -13.38 -5.21 13.56
N GLU A 47 -13.76 -6.47 13.65
CA GLU A 47 -13.34 -7.38 14.72
C GLU A 47 -11.91 -7.92 14.53
N GLY A 48 -11.36 -7.83 13.33
CA GLY A 48 -9.99 -8.23 13.05
C GLY A 48 -8.96 -7.20 13.51
N ASP A 49 -7.71 -7.64 13.66
CA ASP A 49 -6.60 -6.75 13.99
C ASP A 49 -6.39 -5.72 12.90
N PRO A 50 -6.19 -4.43 13.25
CA PRO A 50 -5.77 -3.42 12.28
C PRO A 50 -4.45 -3.80 11.63
N ARG A 51 -4.36 -3.59 10.32
CA ARG A 51 -3.18 -3.94 9.51
C ARG A 51 -3.02 -3.00 8.34
N ILE A 52 -1.79 -2.94 7.82
CA ILE A 52 -1.48 -2.11 6.67
C ILE A 52 -2.08 -2.75 5.42
N GLY A 53 -2.68 -1.90 4.59
CA GLY A 53 -3.20 -2.29 3.29
C GLY A 53 -2.91 -1.25 2.23
N VAL A 54 -3.13 -1.62 0.98
CA VAL A 54 -3.08 -0.71 -0.16
C VAL A 54 -4.39 -0.77 -0.92
N ALA A 55 -4.92 0.40 -1.27
CA ALA A 55 -6.13 0.48 -2.07
C ALA A 55 -5.81 0.22 -3.54
N ILE A 56 -6.64 -0.58 -4.18
CA ILE A 56 -6.58 -0.91 -5.59
C ILE A 56 -8.00 -1.10 -6.13
N GLY A 57 -8.47 -0.18 -6.98
CA GLY A 57 -9.86 -0.20 -7.40
C GLY A 57 -10.81 -0.18 -6.22
N ASP A 58 -11.79 -1.07 -6.22
CA ASP A 58 -12.74 -1.22 -5.11
C ASP A 58 -12.31 -2.26 -4.08
N PHE A 59 -11.00 -2.54 -4.01
CA PHE A 59 -10.41 -3.55 -3.13
C PHE A 59 -9.32 -2.96 -2.25
N VAL A 60 -9.00 -3.70 -1.18
CA VAL A 60 -7.84 -3.43 -0.33
C VAL A 60 -6.98 -4.70 -0.30
N LEU A 61 -5.70 -4.57 -0.61
CA LEU A 61 -4.74 -5.66 -0.48
C LEU A 61 -4.16 -5.66 0.93
N ASP A 62 -4.21 -6.82 1.59
CA ASP A 62 -3.61 -7.03 2.91
C ASP A 62 -2.08 -7.11 2.77
N LEU A 63 -1.37 -6.02 3.09
CA LEU A 63 0.09 -5.97 2.98
C LEU A 63 0.80 -6.78 4.06
N ARG A 64 0.18 -6.92 5.24
CA ARG A 64 0.74 -7.78 6.28
C ARG A 64 0.82 -9.22 5.80
N ALA A 65 -0.26 -9.70 5.21
CA ALA A 65 -0.30 -11.06 4.65
C ALA A 65 0.63 -11.20 3.44
N ALA A 66 0.66 -10.23 2.54
CA ALA A 66 1.55 -10.27 1.39
C ALA A 66 3.02 -10.28 1.80
N SER A 67 3.39 -9.52 2.82
CA SER A 67 4.74 -9.53 3.38
C SER A 67 5.08 -10.88 4.04
N ALA A 68 4.14 -11.44 4.80
CA ALA A 68 4.32 -12.75 5.43
C ALA A 68 4.51 -13.86 4.40
N ASP A 69 3.83 -13.76 3.27
CA ASP A 69 3.96 -14.72 2.16
C ASP A 69 5.19 -14.48 1.28
N GLY A 70 6.01 -13.48 1.60
CA GLY A 70 7.22 -13.16 0.84
C GLY A 70 6.97 -12.56 -0.53
N LEU A 71 5.77 -12.01 -0.78
CA LEU A 71 5.38 -11.50 -2.09
C LEU A 71 5.91 -10.08 -2.36
N VAL A 72 6.20 -9.30 -1.33
CA VAL A 72 6.62 -7.91 -1.47
C VAL A 72 8.06 -7.72 -1.01
N GLN A 73 8.74 -6.75 -1.61
CA GLN A 73 10.05 -6.27 -1.20
C GLN A 73 9.89 -4.88 -0.58
N GLY A 74 10.89 -4.47 0.22
CA GLY A 74 10.87 -3.14 0.84
C GLY A 74 11.18 -3.19 2.33
N PRO A 75 10.40 -2.53 3.19
CA PRO A 75 10.64 -2.55 4.63
C PRO A 75 10.58 -3.97 5.20
N PRO A 76 11.32 -4.23 6.28
CA PRO A 76 11.32 -5.57 6.91
C PRO A 76 9.94 -5.93 7.47
N ALA A 77 9.71 -7.23 7.67
CA ALA A 77 8.45 -7.75 8.18
C ALA A 77 8.00 -7.06 9.49
N THR A 78 8.94 -6.74 10.37
CA THR A 78 8.64 -6.04 11.62
C THR A 78 7.95 -4.69 11.42
N VAL A 79 8.27 -4.00 10.31
CA VAL A 79 7.61 -2.74 9.94
C VAL A 79 6.23 -3.02 9.32
N MET A 80 6.14 -4.03 8.46
CA MET A 80 4.91 -4.37 7.74
C MET A 80 3.86 -5.05 8.64
N GLU A 81 4.26 -5.56 9.79
CA GLU A 81 3.37 -6.15 10.80
C GLU A 81 2.71 -5.10 11.69
N GLY A 82 3.08 -3.84 11.56
CA GLY A 82 2.57 -2.75 12.36
C GLY A 82 1.05 -2.58 12.25
N ARG A 83 0.45 -2.12 13.34
CA ARG A 83 -0.98 -1.80 13.40
C ARG A 83 -1.26 -0.36 12.93
N THR A 84 -0.20 0.40 12.66
CA THR A 84 -0.21 1.76 12.13
C THR A 84 0.88 1.91 11.11
N LEU A 85 0.87 3.02 10.37
CA LEU A 85 1.92 3.36 9.40
C LEU A 85 3.13 4.08 10.03
N ASN A 86 3.18 4.27 11.35
CA ASN A 86 4.25 5.05 11.98
C ASN A 86 5.64 4.52 11.63
N ALA A 87 5.87 3.22 11.82
CA ALA A 87 7.17 2.63 11.49
C ALA A 87 7.48 2.68 9.99
N TYR A 88 6.45 2.48 9.15
CA TYR A 88 6.60 2.60 7.69
C TYR A 88 7.01 4.01 7.27
N MET A 89 6.38 5.03 7.84
CA MET A 89 6.72 6.42 7.52
C MET A 89 8.15 6.78 7.92
N GLY A 90 8.69 6.12 8.95
CA GLY A 90 10.08 6.27 9.36
C GLY A 90 11.07 5.40 8.61
N ALA A 91 10.61 4.52 7.71
CA ALA A 91 11.49 3.65 6.95
C ALA A 91 12.29 4.44 5.92
N PRO A 92 13.50 3.97 5.52
CA PRO A 92 14.28 4.61 4.48
C PRO A 92 13.51 4.74 3.17
N ALA A 93 13.76 5.82 2.43
CA ALA A 93 13.06 6.12 1.18
C ALA A 93 13.24 5.02 0.13
N ASP A 94 14.42 4.40 0.06
CA ASP A 94 14.69 3.30 -0.86
C ASP A 94 13.82 2.06 -0.58
N GLN A 95 13.54 1.78 0.69
CA GLN A 95 12.65 0.68 1.08
C GLN A 95 11.20 0.98 0.70
N ARG A 96 10.74 2.22 0.91
CA ARG A 96 9.39 2.62 0.52
C ARG A 96 9.21 2.57 -1.00
N LEU A 97 10.21 2.99 -1.74
CA LEU A 97 10.20 2.91 -3.21
C LEU A 97 10.20 1.46 -3.71
N ALA A 98 10.99 0.59 -3.07
CA ALA A 98 11.02 -0.83 -3.40
C ALA A 98 9.65 -1.48 -3.16
N LEU A 99 8.96 -1.13 -2.08
CA LEU A 99 7.61 -1.61 -1.83
C LEU A 99 6.64 -1.16 -2.93
N ARG A 100 6.65 0.10 -3.29
CA ARG A 100 5.77 0.61 -4.35
C ARG A 100 6.00 -0.11 -5.67
N ARG A 101 7.25 -0.30 -6.08
CA ARG A 101 7.58 -1.04 -7.30
C ARG A 101 7.13 -2.50 -7.24
N SER A 102 7.33 -3.13 -6.09
CA SER A 102 6.87 -4.49 -5.85
C SER A 102 5.35 -4.60 -5.98
N LEU A 103 4.60 -3.70 -5.36
CA LEU A 103 3.14 -3.66 -5.43
C LEU A 103 2.65 -3.42 -6.86
N SER A 104 3.28 -2.52 -7.58
CA SER A 104 2.94 -2.24 -8.97
C SER A 104 3.06 -3.50 -9.84
N ARG A 105 4.14 -4.26 -9.67
CA ARG A 105 4.33 -5.53 -10.39
C ARG A 105 3.30 -6.58 -9.98
N LEU A 106 3.08 -6.76 -8.68
CA LEU A 106 2.12 -7.75 -8.19
C LEU A 106 0.71 -7.52 -8.71
N LEU A 107 0.31 -6.26 -8.85
CA LEU A 107 -1.06 -5.89 -9.20
C LEU A 107 -1.25 -5.64 -10.70
N SER A 108 -0.18 -5.54 -11.47
CA SER A 108 -0.23 -5.35 -12.93
C SER A 108 0.09 -6.61 -13.72
N GLU A 109 0.98 -7.47 -13.22
CA GLU A 109 1.42 -8.67 -13.93
C GLU A 109 0.50 -9.86 -13.61
N GLN A 110 -0.15 -10.38 -14.63
CA GLN A 110 -1.14 -11.47 -14.53
C GLN A 110 -0.63 -12.71 -13.81
N GLN A 111 0.67 -12.98 -13.90
CA GLN A 111 1.29 -14.15 -13.28
C GLN A 111 1.19 -14.17 -11.75
N HIS A 112 0.95 -13.02 -11.13
CA HIS A 112 0.85 -12.89 -9.68
C HIS A 112 -0.60 -13.04 -9.16
N GLU A 113 -1.59 -13.08 -10.04
CA GLU A 113 -3.00 -13.07 -9.65
C GLU A 113 -3.34 -14.20 -8.67
N ALA A 114 -2.91 -15.43 -8.95
CA ALA A 114 -3.25 -16.58 -8.12
C ALA A 114 -2.74 -16.45 -6.68
N SER A 115 -1.57 -15.84 -6.48
CA SER A 115 -0.97 -15.64 -5.15
C SER A 115 -1.56 -14.46 -4.41
N VAL A 116 -1.97 -13.42 -5.12
CA VAL A 116 -2.39 -12.14 -4.55
C VAL A 116 -3.90 -12.08 -4.31
N ARG A 117 -4.69 -12.66 -5.20
CA ARG A 117 -6.16 -12.60 -5.12
C ARG A 117 -6.73 -13.02 -3.76
N PRO A 118 -6.25 -14.10 -3.11
CA PRO A 118 -6.74 -14.48 -1.78
C PRO A 118 -6.50 -13.43 -0.69
N LEU A 119 -5.62 -12.46 -0.92
CA LEU A 119 -5.25 -11.40 0.02
C LEU A 119 -6.02 -10.10 -0.22
N LEU A 120 -6.88 -10.07 -1.24
CA LEU A 120 -7.73 -8.92 -1.55
C LEU A 120 -9.02 -9.00 -0.74
N HIS A 121 -9.42 -7.84 -0.21
CA HIS A 121 -10.72 -7.67 0.44
C HIS A 121 -11.52 -6.61 -0.31
N ALA A 122 -12.82 -6.83 -0.48
CA ALA A 122 -13.68 -5.77 -1.03
C ALA A 122 -13.68 -4.59 -0.06
N ALA A 123 -13.50 -3.38 -0.59
CA ALA A 123 -13.44 -2.17 0.24
C ALA A 123 -14.72 -2.00 1.10
N ALA A 124 -15.86 -2.42 0.59
CA ALA A 124 -17.13 -2.36 1.32
C ALA A 124 -17.19 -3.31 2.53
N ASP A 125 -16.31 -4.30 2.58
CA ASP A 125 -16.29 -5.34 3.63
C ASP A 125 -15.21 -5.10 4.68
N VAL A 126 -14.53 -3.96 4.65
CA VAL A 126 -13.47 -3.63 5.60
C VAL A 126 -13.81 -2.36 6.37
N ARG A 127 -13.19 -2.21 7.53
CA ARG A 127 -13.25 -0.98 8.31
C ARG A 127 -11.92 -0.26 8.24
N MET A 128 -11.95 1.02 7.86
CA MET A 128 -10.74 1.86 7.83
C MET A 128 -10.48 2.45 9.21
N HIS A 129 -9.20 2.61 9.54
CA HIS A 129 -8.72 3.21 10.78
C HIS A 129 -7.85 4.42 10.47
N LEU A 130 -7.59 5.24 11.49
CA LEU A 130 -6.58 6.29 11.37
C LEU A 130 -5.23 5.64 11.09
N PRO A 131 -4.51 6.11 10.06
CA PRO A 131 -3.31 5.41 9.58
C PRO A 131 -2.11 5.56 10.51
N ALA A 132 -2.11 6.55 11.40
CA ALA A 132 -0.97 6.88 12.22
C ALA A 132 -1.42 7.32 13.61
N VAL A 133 -0.55 7.07 14.59
CA VAL A 133 -0.68 7.65 15.93
C VAL A 133 0.07 8.97 15.92
N ILE A 134 -0.62 10.06 16.24
CA ILE A 134 -0.06 11.40 16.31
C ILE A 134 0.43 11.63 17.73
N GLY A 135 1.67 12.10 17.88
CA GLY A 135 2.22 12.49 19.17
C GLY A 135 1.69 13.86 19.63
N ASP A 136 2.57 14.64 20.28
CA ASP A 136 2.19 15.97 20.74
C ASP A 136 1.78 16.85 19.55
N TYR A 137 0.68 17.54 19.73
CA TYR A 137 0.09 18.41 18.71
C TYR A 137 0.26 19.86 19.10
N THR A 138 0.82 20.65 18.19
CA THR A 138 0.93 22.10 18.37
C THR A 138 0.28 22.79 17.19
N ASP A 139 -0.67 23.65 17.48
CA ASP A 139 -1.43 24.41 16.48
C ASP A 139 -0.91 25.84 16.45
N PHE A 140 -0.50 26.30 15.27
CA PHE A 140 -0.03 27.66 15.04
C PHE A 140 -1.00 28.40 14.14
N TYR A 141 -1.53 29.48 14.64
CA TYR A 141 -2.33 30.43 13.89
C TYR A 141 -1.57 31.71 13.62
#